data_899ffdd6e6d8c1ad5cded01a0f1aa67d
#
_entry.id   899ffdd6e6d8c1ad5cded01a0f1aa67d
#
_cell.length_a   1.000
_cell.length_b   1.000
_cell.length_c   1.000
_cell.angle_alpha   90.00
_cell.angle_beta   90.00
_cell.angle_gamma   90.00
#
_symmetry.space_group_name_H-M   'P 1'
#
loop_
_entity.id
_entity.type
_entity.pdbx_description
1 polymer ?
#
loop_
_entity_poly.entity_id
_entity_poly.type
_entity_poly.pdbx_seq_one_letter_code
_entity_poly.pdbx_strand_id
1 'polypeptide(L)'
;AILMLISNIGMIFNKTSRISCLIFFLAFTYLWLLDRGYFNNHYYFISIITFLLFFLNKKSSFKKNYHVPKINIIAFQIMIFLIYFISGINKINPYWIFDLQPMTHILQTKAQVSGNNLFSNNIIISFFTFSGLIYDLVIGFFLIFKRTRILGFIFVLIFNSLNFFLFKDVGEIGVFPFLMISTLVLFIDPVKFQKLLNVKKIEKVILPNKSFVNPLIVFFIIVQLLLPFRHVLVKGNVDYNGVGQRFAWRMKIMYKDSKIDFFLKNKLTGDKYNVDVTKMLTPIQYNNLKYYPDLILPLAYKMKSHAISEFGIKLPEVTCVFKTSFMGKKEQLLFSPKKDLTLIPINSKASNWIFELEK
;
A
#
# COMPACT_ATOMS: atom_id res chain seq x y z
N ALA A 1 20.41 -0.43 6.11
CA ALA A 1 20.68 0.56 5.05
C ALA A 1 21.84 0.13 4.15
N ILE A 2 23.06 -0.07 4.67
CA ILE A 2 24.26 -0.42 3.87
C ILE A 2 24.06 -1.68 3.01
N LEU A 3 23.50 -2.75 3.59
CA LEU A 3 23.23 -3.99 2.87
C LEU A 3 22.27 -3.78 1.68
N MET A 4 21.27 -2.92 1.82
CA MET A 4 20.36 -2.58 0.73
C MET A 4 21.04 -1.75 -0.37
N LEU A 5 21.93 -0.82 -0.01
CA LEU A 5 22.70 -0.05 -0.99
C LEU A 5 23.62 -0.96 -1.81
N ILE A 6 24.39 -1.84 -1.14
CA ILE A 6 25.28 -2.80 -1.81
C ILE A 6 24.47 -3.74 -2.72
N SER A 7 23.33 -4.24 -2.26
CA SER A 7 22.49 -5.13 -3.06
C SER A 7 21.85 -4.39 -4.25
N ASN A 8 21.44 -3.13 -4.12
CA ASN A 8 20.98 -2.33 -5.26
C ASN A 8 22.04 -2.21 -6.36
N ILE A 9 23.27 -1.89 -5.99
CA ILE A 9 24.41 -1.85 -6.93
C ILE A 9 24.62 -3.24 -7.55
N GLY A 10 24.59 -4.29 -6.72
CA GLY A 10 24.77 -5.66 -7.18
C GLY A 10 23.69 -6.17 -8.15
N MET A 11 22.50 -5.57 -8.13
CA MET A 11 21.43 -5.89 -9.10
C MET A 11 21.78 -5.48 -10.54
N ILE A 12 22.63 -4.48 -10.72
CA ILE A 12 23.04 -3.98 -12.04
C ILE A 12 23.94 -5.02 -12.75
N PHE A 13 24.71 -5.79 -12.01
CA PHE A 13 25.66 -6.73 -12.56
C PHE A 13 25.05 -8.12 -12.73
N ASN A 14 25.14 -8.69 -13.95
CA ASN A 14 24.53 -9.98 -14.27
C ASN A 14 24.96 -11.13 -13.35
N LYS A 15 26.21 -11.16 -12.90
CA LYS A 15 26.74 -12.24 -12.05
C LYS A 15 26.17 -12.22 -10.63
N THR A 16 25.89 -11.06 -10.09
CA THR A 16 25.42 -10.86 -8.70
C THR A 16 23.94 -10.57 -8.60
N SER A 17 23.28 -10.19 -9.71
CA SER A 17 21.92 -9.65 -9.70
C SER A 17 20.91 -10.55 -9.00
N ARG A 18 20.98 -11.88 -9.16
CA ARG A 18 20.03 -12.82 -8.54
C ARG A 18 20.16 -12.83 -7.01
N ILE A 19 21.38 -12.96 -6.49
CA ILE A 19 21.65 -12.96 -5.04
C ILE A 19 21.32 -11.59 -4.47
N SER A 20 21.68 -10.54 -5.17
CA SER A 20 21.39 -9.16 -4.77
C SER A 20 19.89 -8.88 -4.68
N CYS A 21 19.06 -9.41 -5.61
CA CYS A 21 17.61 -9.31 -5.50
C CYS A 21 17.08 -10.02 -4.24
N LEU A 22 17.62 -11.20 -3.90
CA LEU A 22 17.21 -11.92 -2.70
C LEU A 22 17.59 -11.16 -1.43
N ILE A 23 18.85 -10.69 -1.35
CA ILE A 23 19.33 -9.94 -0.19
C ILE A 23 18.52 -8.66 -0.01
N PHE A 24 18.28 -7.93 -1.09
CA PHE A 24 17.48 -6.71 -1.04
C PHE A 24 16.05 -7.02 -0.60
N PHE A 25 15.41 -8.03 -1.20
CA PHE A 25 14.06 -8.45 -0.82
C PHE A 25 13.96 -8.77 0.67
N LEU A 26 14.88 -9.57 1.20
CA LEU A 26 14.87 -9.96 2.62
C LEU A 26 15.12 -8.74 3.53
N ALA A 27 16.16 -7.96 3.26
CA ALA A 27 16.52 -6.81 4.08
C ALA A 27 15.45 -5.71 4.03
N PHE A 28 14.96 -5.37 2.85
CA PHE A 28 13.93 -4.35 2.67
C PHE A 28 12.60 -4.77 3.30
N THR A 29 12.16 -6.02 3.04
CA THR A 29 10.90 -6.54 3.58
C THR A 29 10.94 -6.63 5.09
N TYR A 30 12.06 -7.08 5.66
CA TYR A 30 12.27 -7.12 7.10
C TYR A 30 12.12 -5.72 7.72
N LEU A 31 12.78 -4.70 7.17
CA LEU A 31 12.80 -3.36 7.74
C LEU A 31 11.41 -2.73 7.83
N TRP A 32 10.62 -2.78 6.76
CA TRP A 32 9.31 -2.13 6.81
C TRP A 32 8.23 -2.98 7.52
N LEU A 33 8.48 -4.29 7.73
CA LEU A 33 7.60 -5.15 8.53
C LEU A 33 7.87 -5.05 10.04
N LEU A 34 8.99 -4.46 10.47
CA LEU A 34 9.30 -4.29 11.90
C LEU A 34 8.25 -3.46 12.63
N ASP A 35 7.63 -2.50 11.94
CA ASP A 35 6.61 -1.65 12.53
C ASP A 35 5.41 -1.51 11.59
N ARG A 36 4.25 -1.91 12.08
CA ARG A 36 2.96 -1.77 11.37
C ARG A 36 2.63 -0.33 10.99
N GLY A 37 3.15 0.65 11.74
CA GLY A 37 3.00 2.07 11.49
C GLY A 37 3.71 2.57 10.22
N TYR A 38 4.62 1.79 9.64
CA TYR A 38 5.29 2.10 8.38
C TYR A 38 4.73 1.34 7.18
N PHE A 39 3.65 0.56 7.36
CA PHE A 39 3.07 -0.15 6.23
C PHE A 39 2.68 0.80 5.10
N ASN A 40 3.15 0.50 3.89
CA ASN A 40 2.81 1.21 2.67
C ASN A 40 2.68 0.24 1.49
N ASN A 41 1.68 0.42 0.63
CA ASN A 41 1.50 -0.38 -0.58
C ASN A 41 2.69 -0.29 -1.53
N HIS A 42 3.44 0.84 -1.54
CA HIS A 42 4.65 1.00 -2.34
C HIS A 42 5.76 0.04 -1.89
N TYR A 43 5.97 -0.09 -0.57
CA TYR A 43 6.95 -1.00 0.01
C TYR A 43 6.56 -2.46 -0.25
N TYR A 44 5.28 -2.77 -0.10
CA TYR A 44 4.76 -4.09 -0.44
C TYR A 44 4.99 -4.42 -1.91
N PHE A 45 4.73 -3.49 -2.82
CA PHE A 45 4.97 -3.65 -4.25
C PHE A 45 6.46 -3.88 -4.58
N ILE A 46 7.36 -3.09 -4.00
CA ILE A 46 8.82 -3.25 -4.17
C ILE A 46 9.25 -4.64 -3.70
N SER A 47 8.74 -5.12 -2.56
CA SER A 47 9.03 -6.46 -2.05
C SER A 47 8.56 -7.55 -3.03
N ILE A 48 7.35 -7.42 -3.60
CA ILE A 48 6.84 -8.36 -4.60
C ILE A 48 7.72 -8.38 -5.85
N ILE A 49 8.05 -7.20 -6.39
CA ILE A 49 8.86 -7.10 -7.61
C ILE A 49 10.25 -7.68 -7.38
N THR A 50 10.90 -7.36 -6.28
CA THR A 50 12.25 -7.88 -5.98
C THR A 50 12.25 -9.39 -5.71
N PHE A 51 11.20 -9.93 -5.09
CA PHE A 51 10.99 -11.37 -4.96
C PHE A 51 10.87 -12.04 -6.34
N LEU A 52 10.03 -11.52 -7.24
CA LEU A 52 9.88 -12.06 -8.59
C LEU A 52 11.18 -11.92 -9.41
N LEU A 53 11.93 -10.83 -9.25
CA LEU A 53 13.22 -10.63 -9.92
C LEU A 53 14.25 -11.70 -9.52
N PHE A 54 14.23 -12.20 -8.29
CA PHE A 54 15.09 -13.31 -7.88
C PHE A 54 14.88 -14.57 -8.74
N PHE A 55 13.64 -14.82 -9.21
CA PHE A 55 13.32 -15.97 -10.07
C PHE A 55 13.62 -15.74 -11.56
N LEU A 56 14.00 -14.52 -11.96
CA LEU A 56 14.45 -14.28 -13.32
C LEU A 56 15.78 -15.03 -13.53
N ASN A 57 15.67 -16.24 -14.07
CA ASN A 57 16.83 -17.09 -14.31
C ASN A 57 17.62 -16.57 -15.51
N LYS A 58 18.65 -15.77 -15.22
CA LYS A 58 19.59 -15.28 -16.24
C LYS A 58 20.70 -16.31 -16.39
N LYS A 59 20.61 -17.22 -17.34
CA LYS A 59 21.79 -17.94 -17.80
C LYS A 59 22.63 -16.96 -18.60
N SER A 60 23.62 -16.36 -17.95
CA SER A 60 24.56 -15.44 -18.57
C SER A 60 25.72 -16.18 -19.16
N SER A 61 25.88 -16.09 -20.48
CA SER A 61 27.17 -16.22 -21.14
C SER A 61 27.40 -14.92 -21.91
N PHE A 62 28.55 -14.29 -21.76
CA PHE A 62 28.93 -13.03 -22.45
C PHE A 62 28.82 -13.10 -23.99
N LYS A 63 28.60 -14.29 -24.54
CA LYS A 63 28.49 -14.55 -25.99
C LYS A 63 27.15 -15.15 -26.43
N LYS A 64 26.18 -15.40 -25.52
CA LYS A 64 24.91 -16.06 -25.89
C LYS A 64 23.69 -15.30 -25.36
N ASN A 65 22.69 -15.22 -26.20
CA ASN A 65 21.39 -14.58 -26.02
C ASN A 65 20.73 -14.92 -24.69
N TYR A 66 20.28 -13.91 -23.95
CA TYR A 66 19.58 -14.08 -22.67
C TYR A 66 18.14 -14.50 -22.92
N HIS A 67 17.72 -15.60 -22.32
CA HIS A 67 16.32 -16.04 -22.35
C HIS A 67 15.77 -16.03 -20.93
N VAL A 68 14.66 -15.33 -20.76
CA VAL A 68 13.87 -15.39 -19.54
C VAL A 68 12.66 -16.29 -19.80
N PRO A 69 12.36 -17.27 -18.94
CA PRO A 69 11.16 -18.09 -19.08
C PRO A 69 9.91 -17.20 -19.16
N LYS A 70 9.06 -17.47 -20.15
CA LYS A 70 7.84 -16.69 -20.39
C LYS A 70 6.96 -16.60 -19.14
N ILE A 71 6.91 -17.69 -18.35
CA ILE A 71 6.13 -17.74 -17.10
C ILE A 71 6.54 -16.68 -16.10
N ASN A 72 7.84 -16.33 -16.02
CA ASN A 72 8.31 -15.31 -15.11
C ASN A 72 7.80 -13.92 -15.51
N ILE A 73 7.81 -13.61 -16.81
CA ILE A 73 7.24 -12.34 -17.32
C ILE A 73 5.73 -12.32 -17.09
N ILE A 74 5.03 -13.42 -17.34
CA ILE A 74 3.60 -13.54 -17.07
C ILE A 74 3.31 -13.32 -15.59
N ALA A 75 4.13 -13.82 -14.66
CA ALA A 75 3.97 -13.59 -13.23
C ALA A 75 3.98 -12.10 -12.87
N PHE A 76 4.92 -11.34 -13.42
CA PHE A 76 4.92 -9.87 -13.25
C PHE A 76 3.66 -9.22 -13.84
N GLN A 77 3.28 -9.61 -15.07
CA GLN A 77 2.10 -9.06 -15.74
C GLN A 77 0.82 -9.35 -14.96
N ILE A 78 0.68 -10.57 -14.39
CA ILE A 78 -0.43 -10.93 -13.50
C ILE A 78 -0.41 -10.05 -12.25
N MET A 79 0.74 -9.82 -11.63
CA MET A 79 0.83 -8.97 -10.44
C MET A 79 0.39 -7.53 -10.75
N ILE A 80 0.84 -6.95 -11.87
CA ILE A 80 0.40 -5.61 -12.27
C ILE A 80 -1.11 -5.58 -12.53
N PHE A 81 -1.63 -6.60 -13.22
CA PHE A 81 -3.08 -6.76 -13.42
C PHE A 81 -3.84 -6.80 -12.09
N LEU A 82 -3.40 -7.65 -11.15
CA LEU A 82 -4.06 -7.81 -9.85
C LEU A 82 -4.05 -6.51 -9.03
N ILE A 83 -2.96 -5.74 -9.04
CA ILE A 83 -2.87 -4.48 -8.32
C ILE A 83 -3.94 -3.50 -8.79
N TYR A 84 -4.05 -3.28 -10.09
CA TYR A 84 -5.07 -2.39 -10.64
C TYR A 84 -6.48 -2.95 -10.43
N PHE A 85 -6.71 -4.19 -10.82
CA PHE A 85 -8.03 -4.79 -10.81
C PHE A 85 -8.63 -4.90 -9.40
N ILE A 86 -7.83 -5.33 -8.42
CA ILE A 86 -8.28 -5.39 -7.02
C ILE A 86 -8.48 -3.99 -6.44
N SER A 87 -7.63 -3.02 -6.81
CA SER A 87 -7.85 -1.62 -6.44
C SER A 87 -9.19 -1.09 -6.99
N GLY A 88 -9.52 -1.45 -8.24
CA GLY A 88 -10.82 -1.15 -8.85
C GLY A 88 -11.99 -1.80 -8.12
N ILE A 89 -11.91 -3.10 -7.82
CA ILE A 89 -12.93 -3.82 -7.03
C ILE A 89 -13.15 -3.14 -5.67
N ASN A 90 -12.08 -2.75 -4.99
CA ASN A 90 -12.17 -2.08 -3.69
C ASN A 90 -12.89 -0.72 -3.75
N LYS A 91 -12.93 -0.07 -4.92
CA LYS A 91 -13.67 1.17 -5.15
C LYS A 91 -15.18 0.94 -5.37
N ILE A 92 -15.60 -0.31 -5.60
CA ILE A 92 -17.04 -0.66 -5.72
C ILE A 92 -17.62 -0.73 -4.31
N ASN A 93 -17.91 0.42 -3.73
CA ASN A 93 -18.52 0.54 -2.42
C ASN A 93 -19.41 1.80 -2.37
N PRO A 94 -20.40 1.89 -1.46
CA PRO A 94 -21.35 3.00 -1.40
C PRO A 94 -20.69 4.38 -1.27
N TYR A 95 -19.63 4.50 -0.47
CA TYR A 95 -18.95 5.78 -0.26
C TYR A 95 -18.30 6.30 -1.54
N TRP A 96 -17.71 5.41 -2.34
CA TRP A 96 -17.10 5.78 -3.61
C TRP A 96 -18.14 6.14 -4.66
N ILE A 97 -19.20 5.30 -4.79
CA ILE A 97 -20.17 5.42 -5.89
C ILE A 97 -21.18 6.53 -5.64
N PHE A 98 -21.70 6.64 -4.43
CA PHE A 98 -22.80 7.57 -4.12
C PHE A 98 -22.32 8.83 -3.41
N ASP A 99 -21.40 8.71 -2.45
CA ASP A 99 -20.90 9.85 -1.68
C ASP A 99 -19.68 10.50 -2.36
N LEU A 100 -19.15 9.93 -3.45
CA LEU A 100 -17.94 10.36 -4.18
C LEU A 100 -16.72 10.53 -3.25
N GLN A 101 -16.68 9.78 -2.14
CA GLN A 101 -15.59 9.84 -1.16
C GLN A 101 -14.57 8.70 -1.39
N PRO A 102 -13.30 8.97 -1.17
CA PRO A 102 -12.69 10.20 -0.60
C PRO A 102 -12.33 11.27 -1.66
N MET A 103 -12.74 11.10 -2.92
CA MET A 103 -12.31 12.00 -4.01
C MET A 103 -12.78 13.44 -3.80
N THR A 104 -14.00 13.64 -3.26
CA THR A 104 -14.51 14.96 -2.89
C THR A 104 -13.56 15.67 -1.91
N HIS A 105 -13.18 15.00 -0.82
CA HIS A 105 -12.25 15.57 0.15
C HIS A 105 -10.88 15.91 -0.49
N ILE A 106 -10.33 14.99 -1.28
CA ILE A 106 -9.02 15.17 -1.93
C ILE A 106 -9.04 16.38 -2.87
N LEU A 107 -10.05 16.49 -3.74
CA LEU A 107 -10.13 17.57 -4.71
C LEU A 107 -10.48 18.91 -4.06
N GLN A 108 -11.35 18.94 -3.04
CA GLN A 108 -11.60 20.16 -2.26
C GLN A 108 -10.35 20.65 -1.53
N THR A 109 -9.58 19.75 -0.92
CA THR A 109 -8.28 20.12 -0.33
C THR A 109 -7.32 20.65 -1.39
N LYS A 110 -7.28 20.03 -2.58
CA LYS A 110 -6.48 20.52 -3.70
C LYS A 110 -6.93 21.91 -4.17
N ALA A 111 -8.24 22.19 -4.20
CA ALA A 111 -8.78 23.50 -4.52
C ALA A 111 -8.28 24.56 -3.52
N GLN A 112 -8.34 24.24 -2.23
CA GLN A 112 -7.88 25.15 -1.16
C GLN A 112 -6.38 25.45 -1.26
N VAL A 113 -5.55 24.42 -1.46
CA VAL A 113 -4.09 24.56 -1.53
C VAL A 113 -3.65 25.28 -2.82
N SER A 114 -4.31 25.00 -3.96
CA SER A 114 -3.94 25.59 -5.26
C SER A 114 -4.64 26.90 -5.56
N GLY A 115 -5.65 27.29 -4.80
CA GLY A 115 -6.51 28.43 -5.10
C GLY A 115 -7.41 28.26 -6.33
N ASN A 116 -7.50 27.03 -6.87
CA ASN A 116 -8.25 26.74 -8.09
C ASN A 116 -9.59 26.07 -7.80
N ASN A 117 -10.67 26.85 -7.85
CA ASN A 117 -12.03 26.39 -7.54
C ASN A 117 -12.59 25.32 -8.51
N LEU A 118 -11.96 25.09 -9.65
CA LEU A 118 -12.37 24.00 -10.56
C LEU A 118 -12.36 22.65 -9.88
N PHE A 119 -11.44 22.40 -8.95
CA PHE A 119 -11.37 21.15 -8.21
C PHE A 119 -12.54 20.95 -7.19
N SER A 120 -13.27 22.00 -6.86
CA SER A 120 -14.47 21.92 -6.01
C SER A 120 -15.76 21.71 -6.82
N ASN A 121 -15.69 21.66 -8.16
CA ASN A 121 -16.84 21.46 -9.02
C ASN A 121 -17.29 19.98 -8.98
N ASN A 122 -18.57 19.73 -8.73
CA ASN A 122 -19.13 18.39 -8.62
C ASN A 122 -18.96 17.55 -9.90
N ILE A 123 -19.01 18.17 -11.09
CA ILE A 123 -18.80 17.46 -12.36
C ILE A 123 -17.34 16.95 -12.42
N ILE A 124 -16.38 17.78 -12.03
CA ILE A 124 -14.97 17.43 -11.99
C ILE A 124 -14.73 16.30 -10.95
N ILE A 125 -15.31 16.43 -9.76
CA ILE A 125 -15.23 15.40 -8.70
C ILE A 125 -15.77 14.08 -9.21
N SER A 126 -16.97 14.06 -9.82
CA SER A 126 -17.60 12.87 -10.39
C SER A 126 -16.72 12.27 -11.50
N PHE A 127 -16.19 13.09 -12.39
CA PHE A 127 -15.31 12.65 -13.46
C PHE A 127 -14.08 11.93 -12.92
N PHE A 128 -13.36 12.50 -11.96
CA PHE A 128 -12.17 11.86 -11.38
C PHE A 128 -12.54 10.59 -10.58
N THR A 129 -13.67 10.60 -9.88
CA THR A 129 -14.14 9.44 -9.12
C THR A 129 -14.41 8.24 -10.03
N PHE A 130 -15.22 8.42 -11.06
CA PHE A 130 -15.62 7.33 -11.96
C PHE A 130 -14.53 6.96 -12.95
N SER A 131 -13.77 7.93 -13.49
CA SER A 131 -12.64 7.62 -14.35
C SER A 131 -11.57 6.81 -13.62
N GLY A 132 -11.29 7.12 -12.35
CA GLY A 132 -10.36 6.35 -11.52
C GLY A 132 -10.84 4.92 -11.24
N LEU A 133 -12.15 4.71 -11.01
CA LEU A 133 -12.75 3.39 -10.85
C LEU A 133 -12.65 2.58 -12.16
N ILE A 134 -13.10 3.15 -13.28
CA ILE A 134 -13.11 2.48 -14.58
C ILE A 134 -11.68 2.18 -15.02
N TYR A 135 -10.77 3.14 -14.86
CA TYR A 135 -9.35 2.94 -15.18
C TYR A 135 -8.80 1.70 -14.45
N ASP A 136 -8.93 1.63 -13.13
CA ASP A 136 -8.37 0.52 -12.37
C ASP A 136 -8.98 -0.84 -12.77
N LEU A 137 -10.28 -0.89 -13.09
CA LEU A 137 -10.92 -2.13 -13.53
C LEU A 137 -10.47 -2.61 -14.91
N VAL A 138 -10.14 -1.69 -15.83
CA VAL A 138 -9.94 -2.05 -17.24
C VAL A 138 -8.49 -1.98 -17.72
N ILE A 139 -7.63 -1.18 -17.08
CA ILE A 139 -6.27 -0.92 -17.58
C ILE A 139 -5.42 -2.19 -17.69
N GLY A 140 -5.59 -3.14 -16.76
CA GLY A 140 -4.88 -4.41 -16.79
C GLY A 140 -5.18 -5.20 -18.08
N PHE A 141 -6.42 -5.19 -18.55
CA PHE A 141 -6.81 -5.81 -19.82
C PHE A 141 -6.17 -5.10 -21.02
N PHE A 142 -6.18 -3.77 -21.03
CA PHE A 142 -5.53 -2.99 -22.09
C PHE A 142 -4.04 -3.32 -22.23
N LEU A 143 -3.35 -3.54 -21.11
CA LEU A 143 -1.93 -3.90 -21.11
C LEU A 143 -1.69 -5.34 -21.61
N ILE A 144 -2.56 -6.29 -21.28
CA ILE A 144 -2.41 -7.70 -21.65
C ILE A 144 -2.68 -7.90 -23.15
N PHE A 145 -3.76 -7.32 -23.67
CA PHE A 145 -4.13 -7.51 -25.08
C PHE A 145 -3.23 -6.69 -26.02
N LYS A 146 -2.58 -7.36 -26.98
CA LYS A 146 -1.63 -6.72 -27.90
C LYS A 146 -2.24 -5.59 -28.73
N ARG A 147 -3.54 -5.68 -29.08
CA ARG A 147 -4.24 -4.68 -29.88
C ARG A 147 -4.47 -3.36 -29.15
N THR A 148 -4.75 -3.41 -27.86
CA THR A 148 -5.07 -2.24 -27.02
C THR A 148 -3.88 -1.73 -26.20
N ARG A 149 -2.75 -2.45 -26.23
CA ARG A 149 -1.58 -2.18 -25.38
C ARG A 149 -1.02 -0.76 -25.49
N ILE A 150 -0.97 -0.20 -26.71
CA ILE A 150 -0.47 1.17 -26.92
C ILE A 150 -1.38 2.18 -26.21
N LEU A 151 -2.71 2.01 -26.32
CA LEU A 151 -3.67 2.84 -25.59
C LEU A 151 -3.49 2.64 -24.07
N GLY A 152 -3.26 1.40 -23.64
CA GLY A 152 -2.93 1.09 -22.24
C GLY A 152 -1.71 1.85 -21.75
N PHE A 153 -0.64 1.94 -22.55
CA PHE A 153 0.55 2.72 -22.19
C PHE A 153 0.23 4.20 -22.03
N ILE A 154 -0.50 4.78 -22.98
CA ILE A 154 -0.92 6.20 -22.93
C ILE A 154 -1.75 6.45 -21.67
N PHE A 155 -2.73 5.59 -21.38
CA PHE A 155 -3.56 5.74 -20.19
C PHE A 155 -2.78 5.59 -18.89
N VAL A 156 -1.81 4.65 -18.80
CA VAL A 156 -0.94 4.53 -17.61
C VAL A 156 -0.10 5.79 -17.40
N LEU A 157 0.46 6.36 -18.48
CA LEU A 157 1.24 7.59 -18.40
C LEU A 157 0.38 8.76 -17.94
N ILE A 158 -0.78 8.97 -18.56
CA ILE A 158 -1.70 10.07 -18.21
C ILE A 158 -2.18 9.91 -16.77
N PHE A 159 -2.70 8.76 -16.40
CA PHE A 159 -3.28 8.52 -15.09
C PHE A 159 -2.26 8.69 -13.95
N ASN A 160 -1.06 8.12 -14.10
CA ASN A 160 -0.05 8.23 -13.06
C ASN A 160 0.54 9.67 -12.98
N SER A 161 0.66 10.38 -14.10
CA SER A 161 1.06 11.79 -14.10
C SER A 161 0.01 12.67 -13.44
N LEU A 162 -1.29 12.44 -13.72
CA LEU A 162 -2.38 13.14 -13.06
C LEU A 162 -2.42 12.84 -11.57
N ASN A 163 -2.25 11.60 -11.17
CA ASN A 163 -2.18 11.22 -9.76
C ASN A 163 -1.02 11.93 -9.05
N PHE A 164 0.17 11.97 -9.63
CA PHE A 164 1.28 12.71 -9.07
C PHE A 164 0.92 14.19 -8.88
N PHE A 165 0.35 14.84 -9.91
CA PHE A 165 -0.07 16.23 -9.85
C PHE A 165 -1.14 16.50 -8.79
N LEU A 166 -2.16 15.64 -8.69
CA LEU A 166 -3.25 15.81 -7.74
C LEU A 166 -2.81 15.62 -6.30
N PHE A 167 -2.00 14.60 -6.04
CA PHE A 167 -1.69 14.18 -4.67
C PHE A 167 -0.41 14.78 -4.08
N LYS A 168 0.48 15.36 -4.90
CA LYS A 168 1.78 15.88 -4.40
C LYS A 168 1.65 16.88 -3.25
N ASP A 169 0.55 17.67 -3.21
CA ASP A 169 0.32 18.71 -2.20
C ASP A 169 -0.75 18.33 -1.17
N VAL A 170 -1.49 17.24 -1.38
CA VAL A 170 -2.68 16.87 -0.60
C VAL A 170 -2.45 15.59 0.22
N GLY A 171 -1.50 14.77 -0.18
CA GLY A 171 -1.20 13.53 0.51
C GLY A 171 -0.07 12.76 -0.14
N GLU A 172 0.60 11.93 0.63
CA GLU A 172 1.72 11.15 0.13
C GLU A 172 1.28 10.14 -0.93
N ILE A 173 1.71 10.35 -2.16
CA ILE A 173 1.65 9.34 -3.22
C ILE A 173 3.04 8.76 -3.48
N GLY A 174 4.09 9.46 -3.04
CA GLY A 174 5.49 9.04 -3.09
C GLY A 174 5.95 8.65 -4.50
N VAL A 175 6.72 7.58 -4.56
CA VAL A 175 7.31 7.06 -5.81
C VAL A 175 6.37 6.14 -6.59
N PHE A 176 5.16 5.87 -6.11
CA PHE A 176 4.26 4.87 -6.69
C PHE A 176 3.90 5.14 -8.17
N PRO A 177 3.56 6.36 -8.60
CA PRO A 177 3.30 6.65 -10.01
C PRO A 177 4.47 6.28 -10.91
N PHE A 178 5.69 6.59 -10.50
CA PHE A 178 6.91 6.28 -11.26
C PHE A 178 7.19 4.78 -11.31
N LEU A 179 6.93 4.06 -10.20
CA LEU A 179 7.01 2.60 -10.17
C LEU A 179 6.03 1.97 -11.16
N MET A 180 4.76 2.44 -11.18
CA MET A 180 3.75 1.91 -12.09
C MET A 180 4.09 2.22 -13.57
N ILE A 181 4.60 3.41 -13.89
CA ILE A 181 5.09 3.74 -15.22
C ILE A 181 6.24 2.82 -15.62
N SER A 182 7.20 2.58 -14.72
CA SER A 182 8.35 1.70 -15.01
C SER A 182 7.94 0.26 -15.34
N THR A 183 6.81 -0.21 -14.81
CA THR A 183 6.30 -1.56 -15.11
C THR A 183 5.86 -1.75 -16.57
N LEU A 184 5.65 -0.67 -17.33
CA LEU A 184 5.29 -0.76 -18.75
C LEU A 184 6.32 -1.55 -19.57
N VAL A 185 7.59 -1.54 -19.14
CA VAL A 185 8.66 -2.33 -19.79
C VAL A 185 8.31 -3.83 -19.85
N LEU A 186 7.55 -4.34 -18.89
CA LEU A 186 7.13 -5.75 -18.82
C LEU A 186 6.14 -6.15 -19.93
N PHE A 187 5.53 -5.17 -20.57
CA PHE A 187 4.54 -5.35 -21.64
C PHE A 187 5.09 -5.00 -23.02
N ILE A 188 6.33 -4.50 -23.13
CA ILE A 188 6.95 -4.19 -24.43
C ILE A 188 7.24 -5.49 -25.16
N ASP A 189 6.92 -5.54 -26.47
CA ASP A 189 7.30 -6.66 -27.34
C ASP A 189 8.83 -6.63 -27.54
N PRO A 190 9.56 -7.68 -27.12
CA PRO A 190 11.02 -7.72 -27.25
C PRO A 190 11.53 -7.52 -28.67
N VAL A 191 10.79 -8.04 -29.67
CA VAL A 191 11.19 -7.92 -31.10
C VAL A 191 11.06 -6.47 -31.58
N LYS A 192 9.99 -5.77 -31.18
CA LYS A 192 9.81 -4.35 -31.53
C LYS A 192 10.85 -3.48 -30.82
N PHE A 193 11.16 -3.81 -29.56
CA PHE A 193 12.16 -3.09 -28.78
C PHE A 193 13.58 -3.25 -29.36
N GLN A 194 13.95 -4.45 -29.79
CA GLN A 194 15.22 -4.70 -30.48
C GLN A 194 15.35 -3.87 -31.77
N LYS A 195 14.29 -3.81 -32.57
CA LYS A 195 14.28 -2.99 -33.78
C LYS A 195 14.47 -1.50 -33.48
N LEU A 196 13.82 -1.01 -32.41
CA LEU A 196 13.91 0.40 -31.98
C LEU A 196 15.33 0.76 -31.54
N LEU A 197 16.02 -0.15 -30.83
CA LEU A 197 17.36 0.08 -30.30
C LEU A 197 18.49 -0.28 -31.27
N ASN A 198 18.17 -0.71 -32.52
CA ASN A 198 19.15 -1.17 -33.52
C ASN A 198 20.10 -2.27 -32.99
N VAL A 199 19.66 -3.06 -32.00
CA VAL A 199 20.44 -4.16 -31.46
C VAL A 199 20.47 -5.32 -32.44
N LYS A 200 21.67 -5.86 -32.74
CA LYS A 200 21.85 -7.03 -33.60
C LYS A 200 20.86 -8.14 -33.27
N LYS A 201 20.23 -8.71 -34.32
CA LYS A 201 19.21 -9.75 -34.21
C LYS A 201 19.70 -10.87 -33.32
N ILE A 202 19.00 -11.10 -32.20
CA ILE A 202 19.25 -12.25 -31.35
C ILE A 202 18.75 -13.48 -32.14
N GLU A 203 19.63 -14.44 -32.43
CA GLU A 203 19.23 -15.69 -33.07
C GLU A 203 18.11 -16.37 -32.29
N LYS A 204 17.08 -16.86 -32.99
CA LYS A 204 16.01 -17.63 -32.38
C LYS A 204 16.59 -18.84 -31.67
N VAL A 205 16.76 -18.79 -30.37
CA VAL A 205 17.04 -19.99 -29.59
C VAL A 205 15.74 -20.76 -29.45
N ILE A 206 15.72 -21.97 -30.01
CA ILE A 206 14.65 -22.94 -29.77
C ILE A 206 14.74 -23.31 -28.29
N LEU A 207 13.86 -22.77 -27.48
CA LEU A 207 13.73 -23.16 -26.07
C LEU A 207 13.27 -24.64 -26.04
N PRO A 208 13.87 -25.47 -25.17
CA PRO A 208 13.33 -26.81 -24.96
C PRO A 208 11.87 -26.65 -24.50
N ASN A 209 11.00 -27.47 -25.09
CA ASN A 209 9.53 -27.43 -24.98
C ASN A 209 8.99 -27.66 -23.53
N LYS A 210 9.88 -27.91 -22.57
CA LYS A 210 9.56 -28.06 -21.15
C LYS A 210 9.90 -26.76 -20.40
N SER A 211 9.02 -25.78 -20.53
CA SER A 211 9.00 -24.66 -19.54
C SER A 211 8.56 -25.25 -18.20
N PHE A 212 9.51 -25.57 -17.34
CA PHE A 212 9.22 -25.99 -15.98
C PHE A 212 8.56 -24.79 -15.25
N VAL A 213 7.28 -24.91 -14.99
CA VAL A 213 6.54 -23.93 -14.20
C VAL A 213 7.05 -24.04 -12.77
N ASN A 214 7.68 -22.98 -12.27
CA ASN A 214 8.14 -22.97 -10.89
C ASN A 214 6.93 -22.99 -9.95
N PRO A 215 6.67 -24.08 -9.20
CA PRO A 215 5.48 -24.20 -8.35
C PRO A 215 5.44 -23.10 -7.27
N LEU A 216 6.60 -22.60 -6.85
CA LEU A 216 6.67 -21.51 -5.87
C LEU A 216 6.12 -20.19 -6.43
N ILE A 217 6.36 -19.89 -7.72
CA ILE A 217 5.77 -18.71 -8.37
C ILE A 217 4.26 -18.85 -8.46
N VAL A 218 3.77 -20.03 -8.83
CA VAL A 218 2.32 -20.28 -8.91
C VAL A 218 1.66 -20.13 -7.52
N PHE A 219 2.24 -20.77 -6.51
CA PHE A 219 1.78 -20.64 -5.13
C PHE A 219 1.77 -19.18 -4.67
N PHE A 220 2.84 -18.44 -4.96
CA PHE A 220 2.93 -17.02 -4.65
C PHE A 220 1.80 -16.21 -5.31
N ILE A 221 1.52 -16.44 -6.60
CA ILE A 221 0.43 -15.74 -7.31
C ILE A 221 -0.93 -16.07 -6.68
N ILE A 222 -1.17 -17.35 -6.31
CA ILE A 222 -2.41 -17.75 -5.63
C ILE A 222 -2.55 -17.01 -4.30
N VAL A 223 -1.49 -16.94 -3.51
CA VAL A 223 -1.50 -16.18 -2.25
C VAL A 223 -1.81 -14.69 -2.52
N GLN A 224 -1.18 -14.08 -3.53
CA GLN A 224 -1.42 -12.67 -3.88
C GLN A 224 -2.84 -12.41 -4.39
N LEU A 225 -3.47 -13.40 -5.01
CA LEU A 225 -4.87 -13.32 -5.45
C LEU A 225 -5.84 -13.41 -4.26
N LEU A 226 -5.59 -14.31 -3.30
CA LEU A 226 -6.52 -14.58 -2.19
C LEU A 226 -6.36 -13.61 -1.01
N LEU A 227 -5.12 -13.20 -0.72
CA LEU A 227 -4.78 -12.36 0.43
C LEU A 227 -5.59 -11.05 0.52
N PRO A 228 -5.85 -10.32 -0.56
CA PRO A 228 -6.66 -9.10 -0.53
C PRO A 228 -8.08 -9.28 -0.02
N PHE A 229 -8.67 -10.45 -0.22
CA PHE A 229 -10.07 -10.74 0.13
C PHE A 229 -10.26 -11.29 1.55
N ARG A 230 -9.18 -11.49 2.32
CA ARG A 230 -9.28 -12.05 3.68
C ARG A 230 -10.14 -11.21 4.64
N HIS A 231 -10.33 -9.92 4.37
CA HIS A 231 -11.19 -9.05 5.17
C HIS A 231 -12.67 -9.43 5.10
N VAL A 232 -13.12 -10.12 4.04
CA VAL A 232 -14.48 -10.64 3.91
C VAL A 232 -14.82 -11.63 5.04
N LEU A 233 -13.79 -12.28 5.60
CA LEU A 233 -13.92 -13.21 6.74
C LEU A 233 -13.97 -12.49 8.10
N VAL A 234 -13.92 -11.15 8.13
CA VAL A 234 -13.87 -10.38 9.37
C VAL A 234 -15.09 -9.48 9.46
N LYS A 235 -15.72 -9.43 10.64
CA LYS A 235 -16.88 -8.58 10.91
C LYS A 235 -16.52 -7.08 10.84
N GLY A 236 -17.44 -6.29 10.31
CA GLY A 236 -17.36 -4.83 10.27
C GLY A 236 -16.74 -4.26 9.00
N ASN A 237 -16.73 -2.94 8.89
CA ASN A 237 -16.17 -2.24 7.74
C ASN A 237 -14.64 -2.21 7.81
N VAL A 238 -13.97 -2.82 6.82
CA VAL A 238 -12.51 -2.93 6.74
C VAL A 238 -11.81 -1.55 6.71
N ASP A 239 -12.41 -0.56 6.04
CA ASP A 239 -11.81 0.77 5.94
C ASP A 239 -11.97 1.57 7.24
N TYR A 240 -13.02 1.26 8.02
CA TYR A 240 -13.23 1.86 9.32
C TYR A 240 -12.39 1.22 10.41
N ASN A 241 -12.41 -0.11 10.54
CA ASN A 241 -11.71 -0.83 11.60
C ASN A 241 -10.25 -1.21 11.28
N GLY A 242 -9.83 -1.11 10.00
CA GLY A 242 -8.47 -1.42 9.55
C GLY A 242 -8.13 -2.91 9.47
N VAL A 243 -9.05 -3.80 9.90
CA VAL A 243 -8.77 -5.25 9.95
C VAL A 243 -8.83 -5.85 8.54
N GLY A 244 -7.68 -6.36 8.09
CA GLY A 244 -7.56 -6.93 6.74
C GLY A 244 -7.23 -5.90 5.64
N GLN A 245 -7.04 -4.64 5.99
CA GLN A 245 -6.75 -3.58 5.01
C GLN A 245 -5.33 -3.68 4.42
N ARG A 246 -4.31 -3.97 5.24
CA ARG A 246 -2.93 -4.15 4.74
C ARG A 246 -2.86 -5.33 3.79
N PHE A 247 -2.00 -5.27 2.77
CA PHE A 247 -1.85 -6.30 1.71
C PHE A 247 -3.09 -6.54 0.84
N ALA A 248 -4.04 -5.61 0.81
CA ALA A 248 -5.31 -5.75 0.10
C ALA A 248 -5.49 -4.75 -1.05
N TRP A 249 -4.43 -4.04 -1.44
CA TRP A 249 -4.42 -3.03 -2.50
C TRP A 249 -5.51 -1.96 -2.34
N ARG A 250 -5.87 -1.67 -1.08
CA ARG A 250 -6.83 -0.62 -0.71
C ARG A 250 -6.12 0.73 -0.70
N MET A 251 -6.01 1.33 -1.90
CA MET A 251 -5.22 2.55 -2.12
C MET A 251 -6.12 3.76 -2.25
N LYS A 252 -5.94 4.75 -1.35
CA LYS A 252 -6.66 6.04 -1.39
C LYS A 252 -8.20 5.88 -1.50
N ILE A 253 -8.76 4.88 -0.86
CA ILE A 253 -10.20 4.58 -0.87
C ILE A 253 -10.91 4.98 0.41
N MET A 254 -10.21 5.54 1.38
CA MET A 254 -10.79 6.01 2.63
C MET A 254 -10.25 7.38 3.02
N TYR A 255 -11.09 8.09 3.75
CA TYR A 255 -10.76 9.34 4.44
C TYR A 255 -11.26 9.26 5.88
N LYS A 256 -10.41 9.69 6.81
CA LYS A 256 -10.73 9.83 8.23
C LYS A 256 -10.19 11.16 8.74
N ASP A 257 -11.07 11.95 9.33
CA ASP A 257 -10.67 13.07 10.16
C ASP A 257 -10.77 12.65 11.62
N SER A 258 -9.63 12.59 12.30
CA SER A 258 -9.55 11.98 13.62
C SER A 258 -8.83 12.90 14.61
N LYS A 259 -9.42 13.02 15.82
CA LYS A 259 -8.85 13.70 16.98
C LYS A 259 -8.54 12.65 18.04
N ILE A 260 -7.31 12.67 18.56
CA ILE A 260 -6.79 11.63 19.43
C ILE A 260 -6.09 12.28 20.63
N ASP A 261 -6.63 12.07 21.82
CA ASP A 261 -6.06 12.56 23.07
C ASP A 261 -5.82 11.39 24.01
N PHE A 262 -4.57 11.16 24.39
CA PHE A 262 -4.19 10.12 25.34
C PHE A 262 -4.03 10.67 26.74
N PHE A 263 -4.48 9.90 27.72
CA PHE A 263 -4.38 10.22 29.14
C PHE A 263 -3.72 9.08 29.89
N LEU A 264 -2.78 9.46 30.76
CA LEU A 264 -2.16 8.57 31.72
C LEU A 264 -2.69 8.92 33.11
N LYS A 265 -3.22 7.94 33.83
CA LYS A 265 -3.70 8.13 35.22
C LYS A 265 -2.91 7.25 36.16
N ASN A 266 -2.42 7.82 37.26
CA ASN A 266 -1.88 7.04 38.37
C ASN A 266 -3.05 6.60 39.26
N LYS A 267 -3.34 5.30 39.30
CA LYS A 267 -4.45 4.76 40.12
C LYS A 267 -4.25 4.89 41.62
N LEU A 268 -3.00 5.08 42.09
CA LEU A 268 -2.70 5.22 43.50
C LEU A 268 -2.94 6.68 44.01
N THR A 269 -2.51 7.67 43.24
CA THR A 269 -2.62 9.09 43.63
C THR A 269 -3.85 9.76 43.03
N GLY A 270 -4.45 9.19 41.99
CA GLY A 270 -5.56 9.77 41.23
C GLY A 270 -5.14 10.80 40.17
N ASP A 271 -3.85 11.16 40.10
CA ASP A 271 -3.32 12.14 39.16
C ASP A 271 -3.54 11.71 37.72
N LYS A 272 -3.95 12.65 36.87
CA LYS A 272 -4.20 12.43 35.44
C LYS A 272 -3.37 13.40 34.60
N TYR A 273 -2.67 12.86 33.63
CA TYR A 273 -1.78 13.58 32.73
C TYR A 273 -2.27 13.44 31.29
N ASN A 274 -2.30 14.55 30.56
CA ASN A 274 -2.47 14.50 29.09
C ASN A 274 -1.11 14.20 28.46
N VAL A 275 -1.05 13.20 27.57
CA VAL A 275 0.20 12.74 26.97
C VAL A 275 0.27 13.17 25.50
N ASP A 276 1.23 14.04 25.21
CA ASP A 276 1.54 14.42 23.83
C ASP A 276 2.26 13.27 23.10
N VAL A 277 1.47 12.47 22.39
CA VAL A 277 1.99 11.31 21.64
C VAL A 277 2.86 11.69 20.44
N THR A 278 2.84 12.94 19.98
CA THR A 278 3.71 13.41 18.89
C THR A 278 5.18 13.38 19.29
N LYS A 279 5.49 13.44 20.58
CA LYS A 279 6.86 13.28 21.13
C LYS A 279 7.34 11.83 21.15
N MET A 280 6.42 10.87 21.07
CA MET A 280 6.71 9.44 21.12
C MET A 280 6.70 8.77 19.74
N LEU A 281 6.13 9.43 18.74
CA LEU A 281 5.89 8.91 17.39
C LEU A 281 6.56 9.77 16.34
N THR A 282 7.03 9.15 15.27
CA THR A 282 7.39 9.89 14.06
C THR A 282 6.14 10.46 13.38
N PRO A 283 6.26 11.51 12.53
CA PRO A 283 5.12 12.06 11.80
C PRO A 283 4.34 11.01 11.01
N ILE A 284 5.04 10.03 10.41
CA ILE A 284 4.42 8.93 9.65
C ILE A 284 3.60 8.03 10.59
N GLN A 285 4.16 7.63 11.73
CA GLN A 285 3.45 6.81 12.71
C GLN A 285 2.21 7.53 13.27
N TYR A 286 2.34 8.83 13.59
CA TYR A 286 1.22 9.65 14.08
C TYR A 286 0.10 9.77 13.02
N ASN A 287 0.44 10.01 11.77
CA ASN A 287 -0.54 10.05 10.69
C ASN A 287 -1.23 8.69 10.52
N ASN A 288 -0.47 7.59 10.56
CA ASN A 288 -1.04 6.26 10.43
C ASN A 288 -1.90 5.85 11.64
N LEU A 289 -1.62 6.36 12.84
CA LEU A 289 -2.44 6.14 14.02
C LEU A 289 -3.90 6.60 13.81
N LYS A 290 -4.10 7.71 13.07
CA LYS A 290 -5.43 8.24 12.74
C LYS A 290 -6.23 7.31 11.84
N TYR A 291 -5.56 6.52 11.01
CA TYR A 291 -6.20 5.63 10.03
C TYR A 291 -6.34 4.18 10.50
N TYR A 292 -5.40 3.70 11.34
CA TYR A 292 -5.27 2.29 11.69
C TYR A 292 -5.42 2.06 13.20
N PRO A 293 -6.63 1.72 13.67
CA PRO A 293 -6.90 1.55 15.10
C PRO A 293 -6.05 0.47 15.80
N ASP A 294 -5.54 -0.51 15.05
CA ASP A 294 -4.68 -1.57 15.60
C ASP A 294 -3.31 -1.06 16.10
N LEU A 295 -2.96 0.20 15.82
CA LEU A 295 -1.76 0.86 16.35
C LEU A 295 -1.96 1.44 17.76
N ILE A 296 -3.21 1.58 18.22
CA ILE A 296 -3.55 2.23 19.48
C ILE A 296 -3.09 1.40 20.67
N LEU A 297 -3.39 0.08 20.66
CA LEU A 297 -3.02 -0.79 21.77
C LEU A 297 -1.50 -0.90 21.98
N PRO A 298 -0.68 -1.16 20.94
CA PRO A 298 0.79 -1.14 21.09
C PRO A 298 1.31 0.17 21.67
N LEU A 299 0.75 1.31 21.25
CA LEU A 299 1.13 2.62 21.81
C LEU A 299 0.74 2.76 23.29
N ALA A 300 -0.48 2.35 23.66
CA ALA A 300 -0.93 2.37 25.05
C ALA A 300 -0.05 1.49 25.97
N TYR A 301 0.33 0.31 25.50
CA TYR A 301 1.25 -0.56 26.25
C TYR A 301 2.66 0.03 26.37
N LYS A 302 3.17 0.68 25.32
CA LYS A 302 4.44 1.40 25.36
C LYS A 302 4.39 2.57 26.35
N MET A 303 3.30 3.33 26.36
CA MET A 303 3.08 4.41 27.32
C MET A 303 3.06 3.90 28.76
N LYS A 304 2.36 2.78 29.00
CA LYS A 304 2.33 2.12 30.33
C LYS A 304 3.72 1.72 30.78
N SER A 305 4.48 1.03 29.91
CA SER A 305 5.85 0.62 30.20
C SER A 305 6.73 1.82 30.55
N HIS A 306 6.67 2.86 29.74
CA HIS A 306 7.45 4.09 29.95
C HIS A 306 7.06 4.81 31.25
N ALA A 307 5.78 4.85 31.59
CA ALA A 307 5.29 5.43 32.85
C ALA A 307 5.86 4.70 34.08
N ILE A 308 6.03 3.39 34.00
CA ILE A 308 6.61 2.58 35.08
C ILE A 308 8.12 2.81 35.14
N SER A 309 8.83 2.71 34.01
CA SER A 309 10.31 2.73 33.98
C SER A 309 10.90 4.11 34.25
N GLU A 310 10.35 5.18 33.63
CA GLU A 310 10.93 6.50 33.67
C GLU A 310 10.32 7.41 34.76
N PHE A 311 9.02 7.20 35.08
CA PHE A 311 8.31 8.07 36.02
C PHE A 311 7.96 7.37 37.34
N GLY A 312 8.30 6.08 37.51
CA GLY A 312 8.05 5.33 38.74
C GLY A 312 6.57 5.14 39.09
N ILE A 313 5.64 5.31 38.13
CA ILE A 313 4.21 5.17 38.36
C ILE A 313 3.87 3.68 38.50
N LYS A 314 3.53 3.26 39.72
CA LYS A 314 3.33 1.81 40.01
C LYS A 314 2.10 1.20 39.33
N LEU A 315 0.98 1.94 39.26
CA LEU A 315 -0.29 1.48 38.70
C LEU A 315 -0.81 2.46 37.63
N PRO A 316 -0.14 2.55 36.47
CA PRO A 316 -0.60 3.43 35.41
C PRO A 316 -1.79 2.84 34.65
N GLU A 317 -2.80 3.65 34.41
CA GLU A 317 -3.94 3.42 33.54
C GLU A 317 -3.81 4.29 32.30
N VAL A 318 -3.99 3.73 31.12
CA VAL A 318 -3.93 4.47 29.84
C VAL A 318 -5.30 4.48 29.21
N THR A 319 -5.88 5.68 29.11
CA THR A 319 -7.16 5.91 28.42
C THR A 319 -6.96 6.82 27.20
N CYS A 320 -7.91 6.80 26.28
CA CYS A 320 -7.83 7.64 25.08
C CYS A 320 -9.21 8.11 24.67
N VAL A 321 -9.33 9.39 24.37
CA VAL A 321 -10.48 9.95 23.66
C VAL A 321 -10.13 9.95 22.17
N PHE A 322 -10.77 9.07 21.42
CA PHE A 322 -10.59 8.98 19.98
C PHE A 322 -11.91 9.21 19.27
N LYS A 323 -12.03 10.36 18.64
CA LYS A 323 -13.16 10.72 17.80
C LYS A 323 -12.74 10.69 16.35
N THR A 324 -13.60 10.18 15.49
CA THR A 324 -13.33 10.08 14.04
C THR A 324 -14.58 10.37 13.22
N SER A 325 -14.43 11.21 12.20
CA SER A 325 -15.35 11.33 11.08
C SER A 325 -14.84 10.42 9.97
N PHE A 326 -15.66 9.46 9.57
CA PHE A 326 -15.33 8.51 8.51
C PHE A 326 -16.05 8.89 7.23
N MET A 327 -15.31 9.11 6.13
CA MET A 327 -15.85 9.48 4.82
C MET A 327 -16.75 10.72 4.85
N GLY A 328 -16.42 11.70 5.71
CA GLY A 328 -17.21 12.92 5.88
C GLY A 328 -18.52 12.75 6.65
N LYS A 329 -18.81 11.55 7.21
CA LYS A 329 -19.96 11.32 8.10
C LYS A 329 -19.75 11.99 9.44
N LYS A 330 -20.81 12.07 10.25
CA LYS A 330 -20.78 12.64 11.60
C LYS A 330 -19.65 12.03 12.45
N GLU A 331 -18.97 12.87 13.22
CA GLU A 331 -17.94 12.45 14.15
C GLU A 331 -18.51 11.51 15.22
N GLN A 332 -17.89 10.36 15.44
CA GLN A 332 -18.25 9.40 16.50
C GLN A 332 -17.02 8.98 17.31
N LEU A 333 -17.25 8.51 18.54
CA LEU A 333 -16.21 7.87 19.33
C LEU A 333 -15.84 6.51 18.70
N LEU A 334 -14.52 6.25 18.60
CA LEU A 334 -14.05 4.97 18.07
C LEU A 334 -14.22 3.82 19.08
N PHE A 335 -14.09 4.14 20.38
CA PHE A 335 -14.25 3.20 21.51
C PHE A 335 -14.56 3.99 22.79
N SER A 336 -14.84 3.27 23.90
CA SER A 336 -15.15 3.90 25.19
C SER A 336 -13.94 4.68 25.73
N PRO A 337 -14.05 6.00 25.97
CA PRO A 337 -12.95 6.82 26.47
C PRO A 337 -12.60 6.55 27.93
N LYS A 338 -13.45 5.79 28.64
CA LYS A 338 -13.24 5.40 30.06
C LYS A 338 -12.49 4.09 30.21
N LYS A 339 -12.28 3.34 29.11
CA LYS A 339 -11.68 2.02 29.15
C LYS A 339 -10.15 2.10 29.24
N ASP A 340 -9.56 1.43 30.21
CA ASP A 340 -8.11 1.23 30.25
C ASP A 340 -7.68 0.35 29.08
N LEU A 341 -6.98 0.93 28.12
CA LEU A 341 -6.54 0.26 26.91
C LEU A 341 -5.54 -0.88 27.18
N THR A 342 -4.84 -0.78 28.31
CA THR A 342 -3.83 -1.80 28.71
C THR A 342 -4.43 -3.06 29.32
N LEU A 343 -5.76 -3.10 29.51
CA LEU A 343 -6.51 -4.28 29.89
C LEU A 343 -7.01 -5.07 28.66
N ILE A 344 -6.92 -4.50 27.47
CA ILE A 344 -7.25 -5.19 26.20
C ILE A 344 -5.98 -5.92 25.74
N PRO A 345 -6.02 -7.23 25.45
CA PRO A 345 -4.86 -7.93 24.94
C PRO A 345 -4.25 -7.25 23.71
N ILE A 346 -2.94 -7.02 23.71
CA ILE A 346 -2.23 -6.24 22.67
C ILE A 346 -2.47 -6.75 21.24
N ASN A 347 -2.73 -8.06 21.09
CA ASN A 347 -2.99 -8.71 19.80
C ASN A 347 -4.49 -8.78 19.45
N SER A 348 -5.37 -8.16 20.23
CA SER A 348 -6.80 -8.10 19.92
C SER A 348 -7.05 -7.42 18.58
N LYS A 349 -7.90 -8.05 17.75
CA LYS A 349 -8.35 -7.43 16.50
C LYS A 349 -9.14 -6.17 16.83
N ALA A 350 -8.90 -5.07 16.09
CA ALA A 350 -9.57 -3.80 16.29
C ALA A 350 -11.12 -3.95 16.26
N SER A 351 -11.64 -4.80 15.38
CA SER A 351 -13.07 -5.11 15.32
C SER A 351 -13.71 -5.65 16.60
N ASN A 352 -12.91 -6.09 17.59
CA ASN A 352 -13.43 -6.68 18.83
C ASN A 352 -13.57 -5.67 19.97
N TRP A 353 -13.00 -4.46 19.85
CA TRP A 353 -12.96 -3.47 20.94
C TRP A 353 -13.31 -2.06 20.51
N ILE A 354 -13.41 -1.79 19.21
CA ILE A 354 -13.94 -0.54 18.69
C ILE A 354 -15.45 -0.63 18.49
N PHE A 355 -16.13 0.51 18.49
CA PHE A 355 -17.54 0.60 18.17
C PHE A 355 -17.78 0.32 16.68
N GLU A 356 -18.95 -0.18 16.35
CA GLU A 356 -19.37 -0.30 14.96
C GLU A 356 -19.57 1.10 14.34
N LEU A 357 -19.37 1.20 13.04
CA LEU A 357 -19.66 2.43 12.31
C LEU A 357 -21.15 2.70 12.32
N GLU A 358 -21.54 3.87 12.86
CA GLU A 358 -22.93 4.33 12.77
C GLU A 358 -23.31 4.60 11.31
N LYS A 359 -24.53 4.18 10.94
CA LYS A 359 -25.02 4.28 9.55
C LYS A 359 -25.49 5.70 9.22
#